data_3975d060a3d9334afb990414c9062a9e
#
_entry.id   3975d060a3d9334afb990414c9062a9e
#
_cell.length_a   1.000
_cell.length_b   1.000
_cell.length_c   1.000
_cell.angle_alpha   90.00
_cell.angle_beta   90.00
_cell.angle_gamma   90.00
#
_symmetry.space_group_name_H-M   'P 1'
#
loop_
_entity.id
_entity.type
_entity.pdbx_description
1 polymer ?
#
loop_
_entity_poly.entity_id
_entity_poly.type
_entity_poly.pdbx_seq_one_letter_code
_entity_poly.pdbx_strand_id
1 'polypeptide(L)'
;MKSIGIACDHAGYELKEFLVGYLSSKGYEVTDFGTDSEQSVDYPDFAHPLAEAVTSGELPAGIGICGSGEGMAITLNKHRGIRAGLCWIPEIAELTRLHNDANILVLPARFISNDEAIAIVDKFLGTGFEGGRHERRIAKIDLPTPEQQK
;
A
#
# COMPACT_ATOMS: atom_id res chain seq x y z
N MET A 1 14.38 -12.15 7.05
CA MET A 1 13.21 -12.34 6.17
C MET A 1 12.44 -11.03 6.09
N LYS A 2 12.07 -10.63 4.89
CA LYS A 2 11.31 -9.40 4.67
C LYS A 2 9.83 -9.67 4.86
N SER A 3 9.13 -8.77 5.54
CA SER A 3 7.70 -8.90 5.82
C SER A 3 6.91 -7.81 5.10
N ILE A 4 5.71 -8.15 4.65
CA ILE A 4 4.81 -7.22 3.99
C ILE A 4 3.36 -7.64 4.24
N GLY A 5 2.47 -6.65 4.40
CA GLY A 5 1.04 -6.90 4.48
C GLY A 5 0.37 -6.74 3.12
N ILE A 6 -0.75 -7.40 2.91
CA ILE A 6 -1.56 -7.25 1.71
C ILE A 6 -3.04 -7.34 2.06
N ALA A 7 -3.84 -6.47 1.45
CA ALA A 7 -5.29 -6.46 1.63
C ALA A 7 -5.97 -6.07 0.33
N CYS A 8 -7.18 -6.58 0.11
CA CYS A 8 -7.97 -6.25 -1.06
C CYS A 8 -9.47 -6.35 -0.75
N ASP A 9 -10.28 -5.80 -1.64
CA ASP A 9 -11.70 -6.14 -1.71
C ASP A 9 -11.92 -7.23 -2.76
N HIS A 10 -13.18 -7.53 -3.07
CA HIS A 10 -13.52 -8.57 -4.04
C HIS A 10 -12.95 -8.31 -5.44
N ALA A 11 -12.87 -7.04 -5.86
CA ALA A 11 -12.33 -6.70 -7.18
C ALA A 11 -10.82 -6.94 -7.27
N GLY A 12 -10.12 -6.89 -6.15
CA GLY A 12 -8.68 -7.12 -6.08
C GLY A 12 -8.29 -8.55 -5.71
N TYR A 13 -9.25 -9.43 -5.50
CA TYR A 13 -8.95 -10.76 -4.96
C TYR A 13 -8.01 -11.59 -5.84
N GLU A 14 -8.29 -11.67 -7.14
CA GLU A 14 -7.43 -12.45 -8.05
C GLU A 14 -6.01 -11.90 -8.11
N LEU A 15 -5.87 -10.56 -8.21
CA LEU A 15 -4.56 -9.92 -8.22
C LEU A 15 -3.83 -10.15 -6.90
N LYS A 16 -4.55 -10.07 -5.76
CA LYS A 16 -3.94 -10.34 -4.46
C LYS A 16 -3.39 -11.76 -4.39
N GLU A 17 -4.17 -12.75 -4.79
CA GLU A 17 -3.72 -14.14 -4.78
C GLU A 17 -2.46 -14.34 -5.65
N PHE A 18 -2.45 -13.74 -6.83
CA PHE A 18 -1.29 -13.76 -7.70
C PHE A 18 -0.06 -13.13 -7.03
N LEU A 19 -0.23 -11.95 -6.42
CA LEU A 19 0.88 -11.24 -5.78
C LEU A 19 1.37 -11.93 -4.51
N VAL A 20 0.50 -12.57 -3.74
CA VAL A 20 0.91 -13.37 -2.58
C VAL A 20 1.88 -14.47 -3.03
N GLY A 21 1.55 -15.19 -4.11
CA GLY A 21 2.44 -16.21 -4.67
C GLY A 21 3.76 -15.62 -5.16
N TYR A 22 3.69 -14.49 -5.87
CA TYR A 22 4.89 -13.82 -6.38
C TYR A 22 5.81 -13.37 -5.23
N LEU A 23 5.26 -12.68 -4.24
CA LEU A 23 6.04 -12.18 -3.11
C LEU A 23 6.66 -13.31 -2.30
N SER A 24 5.89 -14.37 -2.06
CA SER A 24 6.40 -15.55 -1.35
C SER A 24 7.57 -16.18 -2.09
N SER A 25 7.49 -16.24 -3.43
CA SER A 25 8.58 -16.77 -4.26
C SER A 25 9.85 -15.91 -4.20
N LYS A 26 9.70 -14.63 -3.82
CA LYS A 26 10.82 -13.69 -3.67
C LYS A 26 11.34 -13.62 -2.23
N GLY A 27 10.84 -14.46 -1.35
CA GLY A 27 11.33 -14.54 0.02
C GLY A 27 10.61 -13.63 1.02
N TYR A 28 9.48 -13.05 0.64
CA TYR A 28 8.70 -12.25 1.57
C TYR A 28 7.81 -13.12 2.44
N GLU A 29 7.71 -12.76 3.72
CA GLU A 29 6.68 -13.26 4.61
C GLU A 29 5.46 -12.35 4.45
N VAL A 30 4.39 -12.88 3.87
CA VAL A 30 3.20 -12.09 3.53
C VAL A 30 2.12 -12.30 4.59
N THR A 31 1.65 -11.21 5.19
CA THR A 31 0.47 -11.22 6.05
C THR A 31 -0.74 -10.81 5.22
N ASP A 32 -1.66 -11.74 5.00
CA ASP A 32 -2.84 -11.54 4.17
C ASP A 32 -4.04 -11.16 5.05
N PHE A 33 -4.50 -9.92 4.91
CA PHE A 33 -5.64 -9.40 5.69
C PHE A 33 -7.00 -9.66 5.01
N GLY A 34 -7.00 -10.31 3.85
CA GLY A 34 -8.21 -10.61 3.10
C GLY A 34 -8.45 -9.57 1.99
N THR A 35 -9.57 -9.63 1.27
CA THR A 35 -10.62 -10.65 1.45
C THR A 35 -10.17 -12.01 0.89
N ASP A 36 -10.97 -13.05 1.14
CA ASP A 36 -10.63 -14.44 0.78
C ASP A 36 -11.52 -15.03 -0.31
N SER A 37 -12.30 -14.21 -0.99
CA SER A 37 -13.18 -14.65 -2.09
C SER A 37 -13.53 -13.49 -3.01
N GLU A 38 -14.26 -13.80 -4.08
CA GLU A 38 -14.77 -12.81 -5.04
C GLU A 38 -16.15 -12.27 -4.66
N GLN A 39 -16.70 -12.71 -3.52
CA GLN A 39 -17.97 -12.19 -3.05
C GLN A 39 -17.82 -10.72 -2.63
N SER A 40 -18.84 -9.92 -2.98
CA SER A 40 -18.83 -8.49 -2.71
C SER A 40 -18.61 -8.18 -1.23
N VAL A 41 -17.62 -7.34 -0.96
CA VAL A 41 -17.27 -6.86 0.39
C VAL A 41 -16.93 -5.37 0.32
N ASP A 42 -16.82 -4.74 1.48
CA ASP A 42 -16.48 -3.32 1.58
C ASP A 42 -14.98 -3.15 1.79
N TYR A 43 -14.31 -2.42 0.91
CA TYR A 43 -12.85 -2.24 0.96
C TYR A 43 -12.34 -1.66 2.29
N PRO A 44 -13.07 -0.75 3.00
CA PRO A 44 -12.56 -0.22 4.26
C PRO A 44 -12.35 -1.29 5.34
N ASP A 45 -13.15 -2.34 5.33
CA ASP A 45 -13.04 -3.42 6.32
C ASP A 45 -11.68 -4.13 6.23
N PHE A 46 -11.03 -4.08 5.06
CA PHE A 46 -9.73 -4.70 4.83
C PHE A 46 -8.59 -3.67 4.85
N ALA A 47 -8.89 -2.42 4.50
CA ALA A 47 -7.92 -1.34 4.52
C ALA A 47 -7.48 -0.99 5.94
N HIS A 48 -8.44 -0.86 6.88
CA HIS A 48 -8.13 -0.45 8.25
C HIS A 48 -7.15 -1.41 8.95
N PRO A 49 -7.37 -2.74 8.93
CA PRO A 49 -6.42 -3.66 9.57
C PRO A 49 -5.00 -3.57 8.96
N LEU A 50 -4.88 -3.41 7.65
CA LEU A 50 -3.59 -3.23 7.00
C LEU A 50 -2.90 -1.96 7.51
N ALA A 51 -3.63 -0.85 7.52
CA ALA A 51 -3.09 0.42 8.00
C ALA A 51 -2.63 0.33 9.46
N GLU A 52 -3.42 -0.30 10.32
CA GLU A 52 -3.08 -0.47 11.73
C GLU A 52 -1.81 -1.30 11.92
N ALA A 53 -1.63 -2.36 11.14
CA ALA A 53 -0.42 -3.18 11.21
C ALA A 53 0.83 -2.39 10.80
N VAL A 54 0.70 -1.48 9.82
CA VAL A 54 1.83 -0.64 9.40
C VAL A 54 2.10 0.47 10.41
N THR A 55 1.06 1.16 10.90
CA THR A 55 1.26 2.26 11.86
C THR A 55 1.78 1.79 13.21
N SER A 56 1.44 0.56 13.63
CA SER A 56 1.93 -0.01 14.89
C SER A 56 3.38 -0.47 14.82
N GLY A 57 3.96 -0.54 13.62
CA GLY A 57 5.31 -1.07 13.41
C GLY A 57 5.36 -2.59 13.31
N GLU A 58 4.23 -3.27 13.35
CA GLU A 58 4.18 -4.73 13.15
C GLU A 58 4.68 -5.10 11.75
N LEU A 59 4.31 -4.32 10.75
CA LEU A 59 4.75 -4.50 9.37
C LEU A 59 5.42 -3.23 8.85
N PRO A 60 6.54 -3.35 8.08
CA PRO A 60 7.22 -2.18 7.55
C PRO A 60 6.51 -1.54 6.36
N ALA A 61 5.69 -2.30 5.64
CA ALA A 61 5.03 -1.85 4.42
C ALA A 61 3.82 -2.72 4.10
N GLY A 62 3.00 -2.24 3.17
CA GLY A 62 1.83 -2.99 2.73
C GLY A 62 1.45 -2.70 1.29
N ILE A 63 0.55 -3.55 0.78
CA ILE A 63 -0.07 -3.41 -0.53
C ILE A 63 -1.59 -3.46 -0.34
N GLY A 64 -2.29 -2.45 -0.83
CA GLY A 64 -3.75 -2.42 -0.83
C GLY A 64 -4.28 -2.45 -2.26
N ILE A 65 -5.34 -3.22 -2.51
CA ILE A 65 -5.86 -3.43 -3.87
C ILE A 65 -7.38 -3.32 -3.86
N CYS A 66 -7.93 -2.52 -4.78
CA CYS A 66 -9.35 -2.58 -5.11
C CYS A 66 -9.50 -2.28 -6.60
N GLY A 67 -10.72 -2.18 -7.11
CA GLY A 67 -10.95 -2.07 -8.55
C GLY A 67 -10.23 -0.92 -9.22
N SER A 68 -10.41 0.30 -8.73
CA SER A 68 -9.70 1.50 -9.20
C SER A 68 -8.53 1.89 -8.30
N GLY A 69 -8.44 1.30 -7.12
CA GLY A 69 -7.48 1.69 -6.09
C GLY A 69 -7.90 2.92 -5.29
N GLU A 70 -8.88 3.67 -5.77
CA GLU A 70 -9.24 4.96 -5.18
C GLU A 70 -9.79 4.82 -3.75
N GLY A 71 -10.78 3.96 -3.54
CA GLY A 71 -11.38 3.78 -2.22
C GLY A 71 -10.38 3.24 -1.21
N MET A 72 -9.55 2.30 -1.65
CA MET A 72 -8.49 1.75 -0.81
C MET A 72 -7.50 2.85 -0.39
N ALA A 73 -7.02 3.64 -1.34
CA ALA A 73 -6.07 4.72 -1.07
C ALA A 73 -6.67 5.77 -0.13
N ILE A 74 -7.91 6.18 -0.38
CA ILE A 74 -8.59 7.17 0.45
C ILE A 74 -8.71 6.68 1.90
N THR A 75 -9.14 5.43 2.07
CA THR A 75 -9.33 4.84 3.40
C THR A 75 -8.00 4.71 4.15
N LEU A 76 -6.98 4.15 3.49
CA LEU A 76 -5.66 3.97 4.09
C LEU A 76 -5.08 5.30 4.56
N ASN A 77 -5.21 6.34 3.76
CA ASN A 77 -4.64 7.65 4.07
C ASN A 77 -5.39 8.41 5.17
N LYS A 78 -6.52 7.90 5.67
CA LYS A 78 -7.17 8.45 6.86
C LYS A 78 -6.42 8.10 8.15
N HIS A 79 -5.52 7.14 8.09
CA HIS A 79 -4.72 6.75 9.25
C HIS A 79 -3.48 7.64 9.35
N ARG A 80 -3.27 8.21 10.52
CA ARG A 80 -2.07 9.01 10.78
C ARG A 80 -0.82 8.13 10.60
N GLY A 81 0.16 8.66 9.88
CA GLY A 81 1.39 7.92 9.60
C GLY A 81 1.34 7.05 8.36
N ILE A 82 0.17 6.91 7.72
CA ILE A 82 0.07 6.19 6.45
C ILE A 82 0.25 7.16 5.29
N ARG A 83 1.12 6.78 4.38
CA ARG A 83 1.30 7.42 3.07
C ARG A 83 1.11 6.33 2.04
N ALA A 84 -0.14 6.18 1.58
CA ALA A 84 -0.53 5.18 0.60
C ALA A 84 -0.52 5.83 -0.78
N GLY A 85 0.31 5.31 -1.67
CA GLY A 85 0.46 5.81 -3.03
C GLY A 85 -0.28 4.93 -4.03
N LEU A 86 -1.24 5.52 -4.76
CA LEU A 86 -1.93 4.83 -5.85
C LEU A 86 -1.04 4.87 -7.08
N CYS A 87 -0.62 3.70 -7.56
CA CYS A 87 0.33 3.58 -8.66
C CYS A 87 -0.21 2.66 -9.74
N TRP A 88 -0.18 3.12 -10.99
CA TRP A 88 -0.65 2.35 -12.14
C TRP A 88 0.45 2.11 -13.18
N ILE A 89 1.63 2.69 -12.97
CA ILE A 89 2.83 2.46 -13.78
C ILE A 89 4.06 2.44 -12.86
N PRO A 90 5.15 1.76 -13.27
CA PRO A 90 6.35 1.68 -12.41
C PRO A 90 6.96 3.03 -12.04
N GLU A 91 6.94 4.00 -12.95
CA GLU A 91 7.51 5.34 -12.71
C GLU A 91 6.85 6.04 -11.51
N ILE A 92 5.53 5.90 -11.38
CA ILE A 92 4.80 6.49 -10.23
C ILE A 92 5.18 5.77 -8.93
N ALA A 93 5.34 4.44 -8.99
CA ALA A 93 5.77 3.66 -7.83
C ALA A 93 7.18 4.08 -7.36
N GLU A 94 8.08 4.37 -8.29
CA GLU A 94 9.41 4.89 -7.97
C GLU A 94 9.31 6.25 -7.28
N LEU A 95 8.53 7.18 -7.86
CA LEU A 95 8.39 8.53 -7.34
C LEU A 95 7.70 8.57 -5.98
N THR A 96 6.69 7.75 -5.74
CA THR A 96 6.02 7.72 -4.44
C THR A 96 6.96 7.24 -3.32
N ARG A 97 7.96 6.42 -3.68
CA ARG A 97 9.01 6.05 -2.74
C ARG A 97 10.06 7.16 -2.59
N LEU A 98 10.63 7.61 -3.71
CA LEU A 98 11.70 8.62 -3.68
C LEU A 98 11.26 9.90 -3.01
N HIS A 99 10.06 10.37 -3.29
CA HIS A 99 9.58 11.69 -2.86
C HIS A 99 8.68 11.66 -1.62
N ASN A 100 7.86 10.62 -1.47
CA ASN A 100 6.84 10.60 -0.44
C ASN A 100 7.08 9.56 0.65
N ASP A 101 8.10 8.74 0.50
CA ASP A 101 8.39 7.65 1.43
C ASP A 101 7.10 6.87 1.73
N ALA A 102 6.35 6.55 0.67
CA ALA A 102 5.10 5.83 0.82
C ALA A 102 5.34 4.48 1.48
N ASN A 103 4.52 4.15 2.48
CA ASN A 103 4.64 2.89 3.20
C ASN A 103 3.58 1.87 2.80
N ILE A 104 2.61 2.28 1.99
CA ILE A 104 1.65 1.36 1.38
C ILE A 104 1.52 1.69 -0.09
N LEU A 105 1.65 0.64 -0.93
CA LEU A 105 1.38 0.71 -2.36
C LEU A 105 -0.08 0.36 -2.59
N VAL A 106 -0.78 1.15 -3.41
CA VAL A 106 -2.16 0.84 -3.78
C VAL A 106 -2.23 0.56 -5.28
N LEU A 107 -2.91 -0.53 -5.65
CA LEU A 107 -3.01 -0.98 -7.04
C LEU A 107 -4.46 -0.99 -7.53
N PRO A 108 -4.70 -0.51 -8.77
CA PRO A 108 -6.02 -0.51 -9.40
C PRO A 108 -6.23 -1.80 -10.20
N ALA A 109 -6.75 -2.86 -9.57
CA ALA A 109 -6.80 -4.22 -10.13
C ALA A 109 -7.47 -4.30 -11.52
N ARG A 110 -8.49 -3.46 -11.77
CA ARG A 110 -9.23 -3.49 -13.04
C ARG A 110 -8.52 -2.77 -14.19
N PHE A 111 -7.40 -2.10 -13.91
CA PHE A 111 -6.71 -1.24 -14.89
C PHE A 111 -5.29 -1.69 -15.19
N ILE A 112 -4.81 -2.73 -14.54
CA ILE A 112 -3.46 -3.25 -14.76
C ILE A 112 -3.47 -4.76 -14.92
N SER A 113 -2.51 -5.28 -15.71
CA SER A 113 -2.28 -6.71 -15.85
C SER A 113 -1.41 -7.24 -14.71
N ASN A 114 -1.32 -8.56 -14.60
CA ASN A 114 -0.41 -9.20 -13.62
C ASN A 114 1.05 -8.78 -13.87
N ASP A 115 1.48 -8.74 -15.12
CA ASP A 115 2.86 -8.34 -15.44
C ASP A 115 3.13 -6.87 -15.09
N GLU A 116 2.16 -6.00 -15.34
CA GLU A 116 2.26 -4.59 -14.93
C GLU A 116 2.31 -4.47 -13.40
N ALA A 117 1.51 -5.25 -12.69
CA ALA A 117 1.52 -5.27 -11.23
C ALA A 117 2.89 -5.68 -10.68
N ILE A 118 3.51 -6.72 -11.26
CA ILE A 118 4.86 -7.14 -10.86
C ILE A 118 5.85 -5.99 -11.04
N ALA A 119 5.83 -5.32 -12.19
CA ALA A 119 6.75 -4.22 -12.45
C ALA A 119 6.58 -3.07 -11.45
N ILE A 120 5.32 -2.74 -11.11
CA ILE A 120 5.00 -1.71 -10.12
C ILE A 120 5.49 -2.12 -8.73
N VAL A 121 5.18 -3.35 -8.31
CA VAL A 121 5.58 -3.88 -7.00
C VAL A 121 7.10 -3.91 -6.87
N ASP A 122 7.80 -4.38 -7.89
CA ASP A 122 9.26 -4.45 -7.87
C ASP A 122 9.88 -3.06 -7.71
N LYS A 123 9.35 -2.07 -8.41
CA LYS A 123 9.82 -0.69 -8.27
C LYS A 123 9.56 -0.15 -6.87
N PHE A 124 8.36 -0.36 -6.34
CA PHE A 124 8.02 0.09 -5.00
C PHE A 124 8.94 -0.52 -3.94
N LEU A 125 9.13 -1.84 -3.99
CA LEU A 125 9.93 -2.55 -3.00
C LEU A 125 11.44 -2.31 -3.18
N GLY A 126 11.88 -2.00 -4.39
CA GLY A 126 13.28 -1.80 -4.71
C GLY A 126 13.77 -0.36 -4.61
N THR A 127 12.91 0.60 -4.26
CA THR A 127 13.26 2.02 -4.23
C THR A 127 13.24 2.56 -2.80
N GLY A 128 14.32 3.22 -2.40
CA GLY A 128 14.41 3.87 -1.09
C GLY A 128 13.92 5.31 -1.13
N PHE A 129 13.87 5.94 0.03
CA PHE A 129 13.52 7.36 0.16
C PHE A 129 14.75 8.24 -0.16
N GLU A 130 14.53 9.25 -1.01
CA GLU A 130 15.58 10.19 -1.39
C GLU A 130 15.96 11.15 -0.26
N GLY A 131 15.00 11.50 0.60
CA GLY A 131 15.23 12.45 1.70
C GLY A 131 15.31 13.90 1.24
N GLY A 132 16.20 14.66 1.86
CA GLY A 132 16.41 16.07 1.52
C GLY A 132 15.16 16.92 1.72
N ARG A 133 14.81 17.74 0.71
CA ARG A 133 13.65 18.63 0.78
C ARG A 133 12.31 17.92 0.99
N HIS A 134 12.25 16.64 0.64
CA HIS A 134 11.02 15.86 0.77
C HIS A 134 10.66 15.58 2.23
N GLU A 135 11.64 15.50 3.12
CA GLU A 135 11.40 15.27 4.56
C GLU A 135 10.51 16.35 5.17
N ARG A 136 10.78 17.62 4.86
CA ARG A 136 9.99 18.74 5.36
C ARG A 136 8.54 18.65 4.86
N ARG A 137 8.34 18.27 3.60
CA ARG A 137 7.02 18.17 3.00
C ARG A 137 6.22 17.02 3.62
N ILE A 138 6.84 15.86 3.78
CA ILE A 138 6.21 14.70 4.42
C ILE A 138 5.78 15.03 5.85
N ALA A 139 6.62 15.73 6.60
CA ALA A 139 6.32 16.10 7.98
C ALA A 139 5.08 16.98 8.12
N LYS A 140 4.63 17.61 7.04
CA LYS A 140 3.45 18.47 7.01
C LYS A 140 2.18 17.79 6.51
N ILE A 141 2.25 16.50 6.14
CA ILE A 141 1.10 15.78 5.60
C ILE A 141 0.04 15.53 6.69
N ASP A 142 0.46 14.97 7.82
CA ASP A 142 -0.46 14.73 8.93
C ASP A 142 -0.79 16.05 9.63
N LEU A 143 -2.06 16.26 9.90
CA LEU A 143 -2.49 17.44 10.64
C LEU A 143 -2.00 17.36 12.09
N PRO A 144 -1.68 18.50 12.73
CA PRO A 144 -1.29 18.50 14.14
C PRO A 144 -2.39 17.88 15.01
N THR A 145 -1.98 17.13 16.02
CA THR A 145 -2.91 16.64 17.04
C THR A 145 -3.41 17.80 17.90
N PRO A 146 -4.52 17.64 18.64
CA PRO A 146 -4.98 18.70 19.54
C PRO A 146 -3.91 19.17 20.53
N GLU A 147 -3.06 18.27 21.02
CA GLU A 147 -1.96 18.62 21.92
C GLU A 147 -0.89 19.46 21.22
N GLN A 148 -0.65 19.23 19.95
CA GLN A 148 0.35 19.95 19.15
C GLN A 148 -0.14 21.35 18.73
N GLN A 149 -1.45 21.60 18.81
CA GLN A 149 -2.06 22.87 18.44
C GLN A 149 -2.08 23.89 19.59
N LYS A 150 -1.75 23.47 20.80
CA LYS A 150 -1.73 24.33 21.98
C LYS A 150 -0.50 25.22 22.04
#